data_f437cad5594d934765241d3881fa4a4c
#
_entry.id   f437cad5594d934765241d3881fa4a4c
#
_cell.length_a   1.000
_cell.length_b   1.000
_cell.length_c   1.000
_cell.angle_alpha   90.00
_cell.angle_beta   90.00
_cell.angle_gamma   90.00
#
_symmetry.space_group_name_H-M   'P 1'
#
loop_
_entity.id
_entity.type
_entity.pdbx_description
1 polymer ?
#
loop_
_entity_poly.entity_id
_entity_poly.type
_entity_poly.pdbx_seq_one_letter_code
_entity_poly.pdbx_strand_id
1 'polypeptide(L)'
;MATAQDFINACAAEIGYSRWDDELPGTKYGRDYATRHGASFGQSGVPFCDMGMTYCHRKVGVLDFDSAYVPGRENAARARGWLYLPGSARMGDMVTFDWDDDGESDHIGAVESIDSTGVNTIEFNTSDGSWGNGGLVLRRHRAWGLLHHVIRIPWDGTGAPGQPSHERQLEDIQRAIGAVPDHVIGPDTVQRLLAVVSASQWGGGHFPFGVEYVQSVIGTAVDGIWGEASMAAHDRVVESIQRALGVDDDGVWGPVTQEAWQELSDVSEHV
;
A
#
# COMPACT_ATOMS: atom_id res chain seq x y z
N MET A 1 6.69 23.00 -1.80
CA MET A 1 6.95 21.58 -1.53
C MET A 1 6.36 20.76 -2.68
N ALA A 2 6.94 19.61 -3.01
CA ALA A 2 6.54 18.83 -4.19
C ALA A 2 5.17 18.16 -4.00
N THR A 3 4.44 18.00 -5.08
CA THR A 3 3.13 17.34 -5.11
C THR A 3 3.21 15.98 -5.81
N ALA A 4 2.19 15.13 -5.63
CA ALA A 4 2.03 13.89 -6.40
C ALA A 4 2.10 14.16 -7.92
N GLN A 5 1.48 15.26 -8.38
CA GLN A 5 1.49 15.64 -9.78
C GLN A 5 2.90 16.03 -10.28
N ASP A 6 3.71 16.70 -9.43
CA ASP A 6 5.09 17.03 -9.80
C ASP A 6 5.93 15.75 -9.99
N PHE A 7 5.74 14.75 -9.14
CA PHE A 7 6.38 13.44 -9.28
C PHE A 7 5.96 12.74 -10.58
N ILE A 8 4.66 12.68 -10.88
CA ILE A 8 4.17 12.07 -12.12
C ILE A 8 4.68 12.84 -13.33
N ASN A 9 4.70 14.18 -13.30
CA ASN A 9 5.26 15.00 -14.39
C ASN A 9 6.77 14.71 -14.58
N ALA A 10 7.53 14.52 -13.49
CA ALA A 10 8.94 14.16 -13.56
C ALA A 10 9.15 12.77 -14.19
N CYS A 11 8.29 11.78 -13.87
CA CYS A 11 8.31 10.47 -14.52
C CYS A 11 7.88 10.54 -16.00
N ALA A 12 6.84 11.30 -16.31
CA ALA A 12 6.31 11.46 -17.67
C ALA A 12 7.33 12.12 -18.62
N ALA A 13 8.15 13.02 -18.10
CA ALA A 13 9.22 13.65 -18.88
C ALA A 13 10.32 12.66 -19.32
N GLU A 14 10.37 11.48 -18.73
CA GLU A 14 11.35 10.44 -19.05
C GLU A 14 10.85 9.41 -20.08
N ILE A 15 9.55 9.44 -20.43
CA ILE A 15 8.94 8.53 -21.40
C ILE A 15 9.64 8.64 -22.74
N GLY A 16 9.95 7.48 -23.33
CA GLY A 16 10.70 7.37 -24.57
C GLY A 16 12.20 7.19 -24.37
N TYR A 17 12.69 7.26 -23.13
CA TYR A 17 14.09 6.88 -22.89
C TYR A 17 14.31 5.39 -23.20
N SER A 18 15.44 5.11 -23.83
CA SER A 18 15.92 3.76 -24.15
C SER A 18 17.37 3.63 -23.72
N ARG A 19 17.70 2.54 -22.99
CA ARG A 19 19.10 2.25 -22.60
C ARG A 19 20.01 2.01 -23.80
N TRP A 20 19.43 1.57 -24.90
CA TRP A 20 20.19 1.28 -26.13
C TRP A 20 20.54 2.52 -26.92
N ASP A 21 19.83 3.62 -26.69
CA ASP A 21 20.07 4.92 -27.32
C ASP A 21 20.86 5.86 -26.39
N ASP A 22 21.21 5.41 -25.17
CA ASP A 22 22.05 6.18 -24.25
C ASP A 22 23.52 6.14 -24.73
N GLU A 23 24.05 7.30 -25.04
CA GLU A 23 25.41 7.45 -25.61
C GLU A 23 26.54 7.03 -24.66
N LEU A 24 26.25 6.93 -23.34
CA LEU A 24 27.22 6.58 -22.32
C LEU A 24 26.94 5.19 -21.76
N PRO A 25 27.98 4.47 -21.28
CA PRO A 25 27.79 3.18 -20.62
C PRO A 25 26.80 3.27 -19.43
N GLY A 26 26.00 2.23 -19.27
CA GLY A 26 24.95 2.18 -18.27
C GLY A 26 23.69 2.94 -18.68
N THR A 27 22.98 3.49 -17.71
CA THR A 27 21.83 4.35 -17.93
C THR A 27 22.00 5.66 -17.19
N LYS A 28 21.37 6.75 -17.64
CA LYS A 28 21.45 8.04 -16.93
C LYS A 28 20.98 7.93 -15.47
N TYR A 29 20.01 7.04 -15.18
CA TYR A 29 19.49 6.78 -13.83
C TYR A 29 20.50 6.04 -12.97
N GLY A 30 21.14 5.02 -13.52
CA GLY A 30 22.21 4.28 -12.86
C GLY A 30 23.44 5.15 -12.60
N ARG A 31 23.84 5.99 -13.57
CA ARG A 31 24.95 6.93 -13.40
C ARG A 31 24.66 7.99 -12.34
N ASP A 32 23.43 8.55 -12.32
CA ASP A 32 23.00 9.46 -11.26
C ASP A 32 23.05 8.79 -9.88
N TYR A 33 22.46 7.61 -9.76
CA TYR A 33 22.46 6.85 -8.50
C TYR A 33 23.89 6.51 -8.04
N ALA A 34 24.76 6.13 -8.97
CA ALA A 34 26.17 5.77 -8.71
C ALA A 34 26.97 6.91 -8.08
N THR A 35 26.62 8.16 -8.32
CA THR A 35 27.30 9.33 -7.70
C THR A 35 27.18 9.33 -6.16
N ARG A 36 26.19 8.64 -5.61
CA ARG A 36 25.89 8.61 -4.18
C ARG A 36 26.10 7.23 -3.54
N HIS A 37 25.90 6.16 -4.30
CA HIS A 37 25.77 4.80 -3.77
C HIS A 37 26.83 3.82 -4.31
N GLY A 38 27.71 4.26 -5.19
CA GLY A 38 28.83 3.47 -5.72
C GLY A 38 28.77 3.18 -7.21
N ALA A 39 29.93 3.10 -7.84
CA ALA A 39 30.10 3.07 -9.30
C ALA A 39 29.47 1.85 -9.99
N SER A 40 29.23 0.76 -9.27
CA SER A 40 28.64 -0.47 -9.82
C SER A 40 27.23 -0.26 -10.39
N PHE A 41 26.46 0.69 -9.83
CA PHE A 41 25.11 1.00 -10.32
C PHE A 41 25.10 1.69 -11.69
N GLY A 42 26.18 2.36 -12.06
CA GLY A 42 26.33 3.04 -13.36
C GLY A 42 26.76 2.14 -14.51
N GLN A 43 26.95 0.83 -14.28
CA GLN A 43 27.41 -0.10 -15.31
C GLN A 43 26.30 -0.49 -16.29
N SER A 44 26.71 -0.93 -17.50
CA SER A 44 25.78 -1.44 -18.51
C SER A 44 25.08 -2.71 -18.03
N GLY A 45 23.81 -2.85 -18.36
CA GLY A 45 23.01 -4.03 -18.02
C GLY A 45 22.38 -4.00 -16.61
N VAL A 46 22.72 -3.04 -15.74
CA VAL A 46 22.08 -2.91 -14.43
C VAL A 46 20.62 -2.50 -14.61
N PRO A 47 19.66 -3.22 -13.98
CA PRO A 47 18.25 -2.83 -13.96
C PRO A 47 18.08 -1.45 -13.33
N PHE A 48 17.16 -0.65 -13.86
CA PHE A 48 16.98 0.73 -13.38
C PHE A 48 15.52 1.09 -13.06
N CYS A 49 14.65 0.12 -12.83
CA CYS A 49 13.25 0.37 -12.48
C CYS A 49 13.17 1.26 -11.24
N ASP A 50 13.80 0.87 -10.15
CA ASP A 50 13.77 1.58 -8.89
C ASP A 50 14.71 2.80 -8.85
N MET A 51 15.85 2.74 -9.55
CA MET A 51 16.72 3.91 -9.74
C MET A 51 16.03 5.03 -10.53
N GLY A 52 15.13 4.68 -11.46
CA GLY A 52 14.29 5.64 -12.18
C GLY A 52 13.31 6.35 -11.25
N MET A 53 12.67 5.62 -10.32
CA MET A 53 11.82 6.21 -9.29
C MET A 53 12.65 7.15 -8.39
N THR A 54 13.81 6.71 -7.93
CA THR A 54 14.75 7.54 -7.16
C THR A 54 15.12 8.83 -7.89
N TYR A 55 15.44 8.74 -9.17
CA TYR A 55 15.79 9.89 -10.00
C TYR A 55 14.66 10.91 -10.07
N CYS A 56 13.42 10.47 -10.29
CA CYS A 56 12.25 11.35 -10.33
C CYS A 56 11.91 11.95 -8.98
N HIS A 57 12.02 11.18 -7.89
CA HIS A 57 11.87 11.70 -6.52
C HIS A 57 12.86 12.84 -6.24
N ARG A 58 14.13 12.64 -6.57
CA ARG A 58 15.16 13.66 -6.36
C ARG A 58 14.93 14.91 -7.19
N LYS A 59 14.43 14.77 -8.41
CA LYS A 59 14.04 15.93 -9.25
C LYS A 59 12.98 16.82 -8.59
N VAL A 60 12.13 16.25 -7.77
CA VAL A 60 11.06 16.98 -7.07
C VAL A 60 11.39 17.23 -5.60
N GLY A 61 12.65 17.01 -5.18
CA GLY A 61 13.14 17.38 -3.85
C GLY A 61 12.91 16.31 -2.76
N VAL A 62 12.48 15.09 -3.08
CA VAL A 62 12.49 13.96 -2.15
C VAL A 62 13.87 13.33 -2.17
N LEU A 63 14.68 13.57 -1.11
CA LEU A 63 16.11 13.27 -1.09
C LEU A 63 16.52 12.13 -0.16
N ASP A 64 15.60 11.66 0.69
CA ASP A 64 15.85 10.69 1.77
C ASP A 64 15.22 9.33 1.51
N PHE A 65 14.75 9.08 0.27
CA PHE A 65 14.07 7.84 -0.13
C PHE A 65 14.73 7.22 -1.39
N ASP A 66 16.06 7.25 -1.44
CA ASP A 66 16.84 6.62 -2.52
C ASP A 66 16.80 5.09 -2.40
N SER A 67 16.55 4.40 -3.52
CA SER A 67 16.66 2.94 -3.62
C SER A 67 17.01 2.53 -5.06
N ALA A 68 17.65 1.36 -5.21
CA ALA A 68 17.89 0.68 -6.47
C ALA A 68 17.37 -0.77 -6.44
N TYR A 69 16.66 -1.16 -5.38
CA TYR A 69 16.20 -2.51 -5.12
C TYR A 69 14.78 -2.46 -4.53
N VAL A 70 13.81 -3.00 -5.27
CA VAL A 70 12.38 -2.84 -4.97
C VAL A 70 12.00 -3.37 -3.58
N PRO A 71 12.40 -4.59 -3.17
CA PRO A 71 12.12 -5.06 -1.81
C PRO A 71 12.74 -4.18 -0.72
N GLY A 72 13.92 -3.61 -0.98
CA GLY A 72 14.55 -2.65 -0.08
C GLY A 72 13.74 -1.35 0.07
N ARG A 73 13.14 -0.86 -1.03
CA ARG A 73 12.23 0.29 -1.01
C ARG A 73 10.95 -0.02 -0.23
N GLU A 74 10.36 -1.21 -0.43
CA GLU A 74 9.19 -1.64 0.33
C GLU A 74 9.47 -1.69 1.84
N ASN A 75 10.61 -2.27 2.24
CA ASN A 75 11.02 -2.28 3.64
C ASN A 75 11.20 -0.87 4.21
N ALA A 76 11.81 0.04 3.43
CA ALA A 76 11.95 1.44 3.83
C ALA A 76 10.60 2.18 3.89
N ALA A 77 9.66 1.85 3.01
CA ALA A 77 8.29 2.36 3.02
C ALA A 77 7.50 1.80 4.21
N ARG A 78 7.62 0.50 4.49
CA ARG A 78 7.00 -0.16 5.65
C ARG A 78 7.45 0.50 6.96
N ALA A 79 8.76 0.72 7.12
CA ALA A 79 9.30 1.39 8.29
C ALA A 79 8.82 2.85 8.49
N ARG A 80 8.29 3.48 7.42
CA ARG A 80 7.73 4.84 7.45
C ARG A 80 6.21 4.88 7.49
N GLY A 81 5.54 3.72 7.49
CA GLY A 81 4.08 3.66 7.36
C GLY A 81 3.57 4.10 5.98
N TRP A 82 4.35 3.90 4.92
CA TRP A 82 4.03 4.31 3.54
C TRP A 82 3.71 3.12 2.63
N LEU A 83 3.65 1.90 3.15
CA LEU A 83 3.29 0.69 2.42
C LEU A 83 1.81 0.40 2.62
N TYR A 84 1.10 0.11 1.53
CA TYR A 84 -0.35 -0.07 1.51
C TYR A 84 -0.74 -1.20 0.56
N LEU A 85 -1.98 -1.69 0.70
CA LEU A 85 -2.53 -2.73 -0.14
C LEU A 85 -2.81 -2.27 -1.58
N PRO A 86 -2.78 -3.19 -2.55
CA PRO A 86 -2.98 -2.92 -3.98
C PRO A 86 -4.24 -2.12 -4.29
N GLY A 87 -5.38 -2.47 -3.71
CA GLY A 87 -6.68 -1.81 -3.96
C GLY A 87 -6.75 -0.34 -3.53
N SER A 88 -5.77 0.15 -2.76
CA SER A 88 -5.71 1.54 -2.32
C SER A 88 -4.94 2.47 -3.28
N ALA A 89 -4.41 1.97 -4.39
CA ALA A 89 -3.57 2.74 -5.31
C ALA A 89 -4.29 3.99 -5.83
N ARG A 90 -3.54 5.10 -5.94
CA ARG A 90 -4.02 6.37 -6.48
C ARG A 90 -2.89 7.10 -7.21
N MET A 91 -3.23 8.14 -7.96
CA MET A 91 -2.26 8.96 -8.68
C MET A 91 -1.18 9.49 -7.73
N GLY A 92 0.09 9.33 -8.14
CA GLY A 92 1.27 9.72 -7.38
C GLY A 92 1.84 8.67 -6.45
N ASP A 93 1.15 7.53 -6.27
CA ASP A 93 1.72 6.35 -5.61
C ASP A 93 2.71 5.64 -6.50
N MET A 94 3.55 4.79 -5.93
CA MET A 94 4.26 3.75 -6.65
C MET A 94 3.57 2.41 -6.38
N VAL A 95 3.53 1.54 -7.38
CA VAL A 95 3.04 0.16 -7.25
C VAL A 95 4.14 -0.81 -7.56
N THR A 96 4.19 -1.90 -6.83
CA THR A 96 5.18 -2.96 -7.03
C THR A 96 4.51 -4.21 -7.60
N PHE A 97 5.31 -5.05 -8.20
CA PHE A 97 4.90 -6.27 -8.89
C PHE A 97 5.83 -7.42 -8.51
N ASP A 98 5.24 -8.54 -8.15
CA ASP A 98 5.90 -9.82 -7.95
C ASP A 98 5.52 -10.71 -9.16
N TRP A 99 6.48 -10.97 -10.06
CA TRP A 99 6.18 -11.65 -11.32
C TRP A 99 6.27 -13.17 -11.25
N ASP A 100 6.99 -13.69 -10.27
CA ASP A 100 7.21 -15.12 -10.09
C ASP A 100 6.56 -15.71 -8.84
N ASP A 101 5.79 -14.85 -8.11
CA ASP A 101 4.96 -15.21 -6.95
C ASP A 101 5.81 -15.84 -5.82
N ASP A 102 7.03 -15.30 -5.62
CA ASP A 102 7.92 -15.75 -4.55
C ASP A 102 7.81 -14.92 -3.26
N GLY A 103 6.97 -13.86 -3.27
CA GLY A 103 6.74 -12.96 -2.15
C GLY A 103 7.70 -11.76 -2.10
N GLU A 104 8.61 -11.63 -3.06
CA GLU A 104 9.47 -10.46 -3.22
C GLU A 104 9.10 -9.70 -4.51
N SER A 105 9.04 -8.39 -4.43
CA SER A 105 8.71 -7.58 -5.61
C SER A 105 9.89 -7.44 -6.57
N ASP A 106 9.65 -7.73 -7.85
CA ASP A 106 10.61 -7.67 -8.94
C ASP A 106 10.68 -6.30 -9.64
N HIS A 107 9.57 -5.57 -9.60
CA HIS A 107 9.39 -4.40 -10.44
C HIS A 107 8.56 -3.32 -9.74
N ILE A 108 8.66 -2.09 -10.25
CA ILE A 108 7.97 -0.91 -9.69
C ILE A 108 7.55 0.07 -10.79
N GLY A 109 6.40 0.70 -10.62
CA GLY A 109 5.88 1.74 -11.50
C GLY A 109 5.23 2.89 -10.74
N ALA A 110 5.27 4.10 -11.31
CA ALA A 110 4.55 5.27 -10.77
C ALA A 110 3.12 5.29 -11.31
N VAL A 111 2.12 5.43 -10.46
CA VAL A 111 0.70 5.46 -10.83
C VAL A 111 0.34 6.83 -11.41
N GLU A 112 0.06 6.89 -12.70
CA GLU A 112 -0.39 8.09 -13.40
C GLU A 112 -1.91 8.28 -13.27
N SER A 113 -2.68 7.19 -13.35
CA SER A 113 -4.14 7.19 -13.16
C SER A 113 -4.64 5.78 -12.84
N ILE A 114 -5.86 5.68 -12.39
CA ILE A 114 -6.56 4.42 -12.12
C ILE A 114 -7.86 4.34 -12.92
N ASP A 115 -8.32 3.12 -13.20
CA ASP A 115 -9.63 2.85 -13.77
C ASP A 115 -10.23 1.56 -13.18
N SER A 116 -11.41 1.16 -13.64
CA SER A 116 -12.10 -0.03 -13.11
C SER A 116 -11.37 -1.35 -13.38
N THR A 117 -10.37 -1.38 -14.25
CA THR A 117 -9.64 -2.59 -14.67
C THR A 117 -8.24 -2.66 -14.09
N GLY A 118 -7.69 -1.54 -13.59
CA GLY A 118 -6.34 -1.49 -13.05
C GLY A 118 -5.77 -0.09 -12.90
N VAL A 119 -4.46 -0.02 -12.99
CA VAL A 119 -3.68 1.21 -12.88
C VAL A 119 -2.94 1.50 -14.19
N ASN A 120 -2.89 2.76 -14.59
CA ASN A 120 -2.00 3.24 -15.64
C ASN A 120 -0.72 3.73 -14.98
N THR A 121 0.40 3.12 -15.33
CA THR A 121 1.70 3.39 -14.71
C THR A 121 2.69 3.98 -15.71
N ILE A 122 3.66 4.72 -15.17
CA ILE A 122 4.91 5.04 -15.87
C ILE A 122 5.99 4.17 -15.26
N GLU A 123 6.59 3.30 -16.07
CA GLU A 123 7.55 2.30 -15.63
C GLU A 123 8.91 2.51 -16.28
N PHE A 124 9.95 2.41 -15.47
CA PHE A 124 11.35 2.42 -15.88
C PHE A 124 11.86 1.00 -16.03
N ASN A 125 12.82 0.78 -16.91
CA ASN A 125 13.36 -0.57 -17.18
C ASN A 125 12.28 -1.58 -17.62
N THR A 126 11.21 -1.11 -18.24
CA THR A 126 10.14 -1.93 -18.79
C THR A 126 10.38 -2.22 -20.29
N SER A 127 9.51 -3.04 -20.88
CA SER A 127 9.56 -3.37 -22.31
C SER A 127 8.17 -3.30 -22.94
N ASP A 128 8.11 -3.23 -24.25
CA ASP A 128 6.89 -3.41 -25.04
C ASP A 128 6.50 -4.90 -25.22
N GLY A 129 7.39 -5.81 -24.82
CA GLY A 129 7.23 -7.26 -24.79
C GLY A 129 7.43 -7.86 -23.41
N SER A 130 7.90 -9.12 -23.34
CA SER A 130 8.10 -9.89 -22.11
C SER A 130 9.58 -10.04 -21.70
N TRP A 131 10.33 -8.95 -21.72
CA TRP A 131 11.76 -8.98 -21.35
C TRP A 131 11.94 -8.56 -19.88
N GLY A 132 12.50 -9.41 -19.04
CA GLY A 132 12.72 -9.13 -17.63
C GLY A 132 13.66 -7.95 -17.33
N ASN A 133 14.48 -7.51 -18.29
CA ASN A 133 15.32 -6.31 -18.18
C ASN A 133 15.07 -5.42 -19.42
N GLY A 134 13.90 -4.80 -19.46
CA GLY A 134 13.31 -4.20 -20.65
C GLY A 134 14.00 -2.98 -21.23
N GLY A 135 14.66 -2.17 -20.41
CA GLY A 135 15.50 -1.05 -20.84
C GLY A 135 14.81 0.21 -21.33
N LEU A 136 13.49 0.27 -21.33
CA LEU A 136 12.68 1.41 -21.79
C LEU A 136 12.00 2.13 -20.62
N VAL A 137 11.55 3.36 -20.86
CA VAL A 137 10.59 4.07 -20.00
C VAL A 137 9.28 4.23 -20.78
N LEU A 138 8.23 3.56 -20.31
CA LEU A 138 6.94 3.50 -21.01
C LEU A 138 5.76 3.69 -20.08
N ARG A 139 4.62 4.10 -20.66
CA ARG A 139 3.30 3.92 -20.02
C ARG A 139 2.86 2.47 -20.15
N ARG A 140 2.32 1.91 -19.08
CA ARG A 140 1.75 0.57 -19.04
C ARG A 140 0.37 0.62 -18.37
N HIS A 141 -0.51 -0.30 -18.77
CA HIS A 141 -1.72 -0.60 -18.01
C HIS A 141 -1.50 -1.93 -17.28
N ARG A 142 -1.77 -1.97 -15.97
CA ARG A 142 -1.61 -3.14 -15.11
C ARG A 142 -2.92 -3.44 -14.42
N ALA A 143 -3.43 -4.67 -14.60
CA ALA A 143 -4.64 -5.12 -13.91
C ALA A 143 -4.43 -5.14 -12.39
N TRP A 144 -5.50 -4.91 -11.63
CA TRP A 144 -5.45 -4.88 -10.15
C TRP A 144 -4.79 -6.12 -9.55
N GLY A 145 -5.08 -7.31 -10.05
CA GLY A 145 -4.52 -8.57 -9.55
C GLY A 145 -3.03 -8.80 -9.84
N LEU A 146 -2.33 -7.86 -10.49
CA LEU A 146 -0.89 -7.92 -10.72
C LEU A 146 -0.10 -7.07 -9.72
N LEU A 147 -0.77 -6.23 -8.93
CA LEU A 147 -0.13 -5.36 -7.97
C LEU A 147 0.21 -6.17 -6.71
N HIS A 148 1.43 -6.03 -6.22
CA HIS A 148 1.86 -6.64 -4.96
C HIS A 148 1.64 -5.68 -3.79
N HIS A 149 2.23 -4.47 -3.85
CA HIS A 149 2.06 -3.43 -2.84
C HIS A 149 1.89 -2.05 -3.45
N VAL A 150 1.44 -1.10 -2.63
CA VAL A 150 1.40 0.33 -2.93
C VAL A 150 2.35 1.06 -2.00
N ILE A 151 3.20 1.92 -2.54
CA ILE A 151 4.08 2.80 -1.76
C ILE A 151 3.59 4.24 -1.95
N ARG A 152 3.19 4.89 -0.85
CA ARG A 152 2.64 6.24 -0.85
C ARG A 152 3.53 7.19 -0.07
N ILE A 153 4.14 8.14 -0.76
CA ILE A 153 4.85 9.24 -0.13
C ILE A 153 3.84 10.33 0.28
N PRO A 154 3.93 10.91 1.49
CA PRO A 154 3.10 12.04 1.88
C PRO A 154 3.54 13.30 1.13
N TRP A 155 2.91 13.57 -0.02
CA TRP A 155 3.19 14.77 -0.82
C TRP A 155 2.64 16.01 -0.13
N ASP A 156 3.45 17.06 0.00
CA ASP A 156 3.02 18.32 0.59
C ASP A 156 1.99 19.04 -0.28
N GLY A 157 0.89 19.49 0.34
CA GLY A 157 -0.14 20.33 -0.25
C GLY A 157 -1.21 19.62 -1.07
N THR A 158 -1.08 18.33 -1.29
CA THR A 158 -2.18 17.47 -1.71
C THR A 158 -2.29 16.28 -0.76
N GLY A 159 -2.46 16.55 0.52
CA GLY A 159 -3.23 15.63 1.30
C GLY A 159 -4.61 15.52 0.62
N ALA A 160 -4.75 14.70 -0.43
CA ALA A 160 -5.95 13.91 -0.50
C ALA A 160 -6.14 13.37 0.93
N PRO A 161 -7.35 13.28 1.49
CA PRO A 161 -7.52 12.79 2.85
C PRO A 161 -6.68 11.52 2.92
N GLY A 162 -5.49 11.67 3.56
CA GLY A 162 -4.48 10.63 3.56
C GLY A 162 -5.09 9.46 4.25
N GLN A 163 -4.77 8.26 3.83
CA GLN A 163 -4.91 7.17 4.78
C GLN A 163 -4.23 7.63 6.07
N PRO A 164 -4.90 7.50 7.19
CA PRO A 164 -4.37 7.92 8.47
C PRO A 164 -3.02 7.22 8.70
N SER A 165 -2.08 7.86 9.41
CA SER A 165 -0.90 7.18 9.93
C SER A 165 -1.32 5.86 10.61
N HIS A 166 -0.43 4.88 10.72
CA HIS A 166 -0.75 3.63 11.45
C HIS A 166 -1.36 3.91 12.82
N GLU A 167 -0.84 4.89 13.53
CA GLU A 167 -1.41 5.34 14.81
C GLU A 167 -2.87 5.78 14.65
N ARG A 168 -3.18 6.56 13.62
CA ARG A 168 -4.54 7.01 13.36
C ARG A 168 -5.44 5.91 12.82
N GLN A 169 -4.93 4.99 12.00
CA GLN A 169 -5.67 3.80 11.58
C GLN A 169 -6.04 2.95 12.80
N LEU A 170 -5.07 2.72 13.68
CA LEU A 170 -5.30 1.97 14.90
C LEU A 170 -6.25 2.68 15.85
N GLU A 171 -6.13 4.01 16.00
CA GLU A 171 -7.07 4.84 16.76
C GLU A 171 -8.50 4.73 16.23
N ASP A 172 -8.68 4.82 14.90
CA ASP A 172 -9.99 4.74 14.26
C ASP A 172 -10.60 3.33 14.41
N ILE A 173 -9.78 2.26 14.31
CA ILE A 173 -10.20 0.88 14.59
C ILE A 173 -10.58 0.70 16.05
N GLN A 174 -9.75 1.18 16.99
CA GLN A 174 -10.04 1.11 18.43
C GLN A 174 -11.36 1.83 18.77
N ARG A 175 -11.61 2.98 18.16
CA ARG A 175 -12.90 3.70 18.30
C ARG A 175 -14.08 2.89 17.74
N ALA A 176 -13.90 2.26 16.56
CA ALA A 176 -14.96 1.47 15.93
C ALA A 176 -15.39 0.28 16.78
N ILE A 177 -14.44 -0.38 17.48
CA ILE A 177 -14.71 -1.52 18.37
C ILE A 177 -14.93 -1.12 19.83
N GLY A 178 -14.96 0.18 20.15
CA GLY A 178 -15.15 0.70 21.52
C GLY A 178 -13.99 0.38 22.48
N ALA A 179 -12.78 0.18 21.96
CA ALA A 179 -11.54 0.08 22.76
C ALA A 179 -11.01 1.48 23.10
N VAL A 180 -10.04 1.56 24.02
CA VAL A 180 -9.34 2.81 24.32
C VAL A 180 -8.47 3.19 23.12
N PRO A 181 -8.62 4.41 22.55
CA PRO A 181 -7.86 4.84 21.38
C PRO A 181 -6.46 5.34 21.79
N ASP A 182 -5.59 4.42 22.20
CA ASP A 182 -4.25 4.67 22.76
C ASP A 182 -3.11 4.27 21.83
N HIS A 183 -3.44 3.84 20.60
CA HIS A 183 -2.50 3.37 19.58
C HIS A 183 -1.74 2.09 19.95
N VAL A 184 -2.22 1.36 20.99
CA VAL A 184 -1.59 0.11 21.44
C VAL A 184 -2.51 -1.08 21.15
N ILE A 185 -1.99 -2.09 20.44
CA ILE A 185 -2.70 -3.35 20.25
C ILE A 185 -2.58 -4.20 21.53
N GLY A 186 -3.28 -3.74 22.57
CA GLY A 186 -3.34 -4.44 23.86
C GLY A 186 -4.39 -5.56 23.87
N PRO A 187 -4.45 -6.35 24.97
CA PRO A 187 -5.39 -7.46 25.11
C PRO A 187 -6.85 -7.08 24.90
N ASP A 188 -7.28 -5.87 25.32
CA ASP A 188 -8.66 -5.39 25.11
C ASP A 188 -8.95 -5.14 23.63
N THR A 189 -8.05 -4.47 22.91
CA THR A 189 -8.16 -4.25 21.47
C THR A 189 -8.26 -5.57 20.70
N VAL A 190 -7.38 -6.53 21.01
CA VAL A 190 -7.37 -7.86 20.40
C VAL A 190 -8.67 -8.62 20.69
N GLN A 191 -9.12 -8.64 21.92
CA GLN A 191 -10.33 -9.35 22.32
C GLN A 191 -11.58 -8.79 21.65
N ARG A 192 -11.73 -7.47 21.59
CA ARG A 192 -12.86 -6.80 20.90
C ARG A 192 -12.85 -7.04 19.40
N LEU A 193 -11.68 -6.93 18.78
CA LEU A 193 -11.57 -7.21 17.34
C LEU A 193 -11.90 -8.67 17.03
N LEU A 194 -11.36 -9.62 17.79
CA LEU A 194 -11.70 -11.03 17.63
C LEU A 194 -13.20 -11.31 17.79
N ALA A 195 -13.89 -10.56 18.66
CA ALA A 195 -15.34 -10.66 18.79
C ALA A 195 -16.07 -10.21 17.51
N VAL A 196 -15.64 -9.12 16.88
CA VAL A 196 -16.17 -8.65 15.58
C VAL A 196 -15.88 -9.67 14.48
N VAL A 197 -14.61 -10.13 14.36
CA VAL A 197 -14.20 -11.12 13.35
C VAL A 197 -14.97 -12.44 13.51
N SER A 198 -15.13 -12.94 14.73
CA SER A 198 -15.86 -14.18 14.97
C SER A 198 -17.34 -14.07 14.58
N ALA A 199 -17.94 -12.89 14.78
CA ALA A 199 -19.30 -12.63 14.36
C ALA A 199 -19.46 -12.61 12.83
N SER A 200 -18.48 -12.16 12.08
CA SER A 200 -18.45 -12.18 10.62
C SER A 200 -18.47 -13.59 10.03
N GLN A 201 -17.87 -14.54 10.71
CA GLN A 201 -17.75 -15.92 10.27
C GLN A 201 -18.92 -16.80 10.74
N TRP A 202 -19.94 -16.19 11.34
CA TRP A 202 -20.94 -16.92 12.08
C TRP A 202 -22.18 -17.22 11.26
N GLY A 203 -22.37 -18.50 10.98
CA GLY A 203 -23.49 -19.06 10.20
C GLY A 203 -24.59 -19.73 11.04
N GLY A 204 -24.81 -19.30 12.27
CA GLY A 204 -25.98 -19.69 13.05
C GLY A 204 -25.76 -20.73 14.16
N GLY A 205 -25.12 -20.40 15.23
CA GLY A 205 -25.27 -21.23 16.42
C GLY A 205 -24.25 -21.05 17.55
N HIS A 206 -23.08 -20.50 17.34
CA HIS A 206 -22.11 -20.39 18.43
C HIS A 206 -21.28 -19.12 18.36
N PHE A 207 -21.47 -18.22 19.33
CA PHE A 207 -20.62 -17.05 19.54
C PHE A 207 -19.54 -17.39 20.58
N PRO A 208 -18.25 -17.44 20.20
CA PRO A 208 -17.17 -17.73 21.16
C PRO A 208 -17.12 -16.74 22.32
N PHE A 209 -17.55 -15.49 22.06
CA PHE A 209 -17.56 -14.41 23.05
C PHE A 209 -18.93 -14.15 23.69
N GLY A 210 -19.99 -14.84 23.23
CA GLY A 210 -21.38 -14.56 23.63
C GLY A 210 -21.99 -13.36 22.89
N VAL A 211 -23.29 -13.44 22.61
CA VAL A 211 -24.02 -12.41 21.85
C VAL A 211 -23.96 -11.05 22.54
N GLU A 212 -24.23 -11.03 23.84
CA GLU A 212 -24.27 -9.80 24.64
C GLU A 212 -22.92 -9.04 24.62
N TYR A 213 -21.80 -9.77 24.71
CA TYR A 213 -20.49 -9.15 24.62
C TYR A 213 -20.24 -8.55 23.23
N VAL A 214 -20.52 -9.30 22.16
CA VAL A 214 -20.39 -8.76 20.78
C VAL A 214 -21.28 -7.54 20.58
N GLN A 215 -22.53 -7.57 21.04
CA GLN A 215 -23.44 -6.41 21.01
C GLN A 215 -22.85 -5.18 21.72
N SER A 216 -22.20 -5.39 22.88
CA SER A 216 -21.53 -4.30 23.59
C SER A 216 -20.35 -3.72 22.82
N VAL A 217 -19.60 -4.55 22.09
CA VAL A 217 -18.46 -4.14 21.25
C VAL A 217 -18.92 -3.35 20.05
N ILE A 218 -19.97 -3.80 19.35
CA ILE A 218 -20.50 -3.14 18.15
C ILE A 218 -21.48 -2.00 18.43
N GLY A 219 -21.71 -1.67 19.70
CA GLY A 219 -22.52 -0.50 20.11
C GLY A 219 -23.99 -0.62 19.79
N THR A 220 -24.60 -1.83 19.89
CA THR A 220 -26.03 -2.05 19.76
C THR A 220 -26.68 -2.43 21.09
N ALA A 221 -28.02 -2.61 21.13
CA ALA A 221 -28.71 -3.04 22.33
C ALA A 221 -28.21 -4.42 22.79
N VAL A 222 -27.86 -4.51 24.10
CA VAL A 222 -27.32 -5.74 24.69
C VAL A 222 -28.51 -6.55 25.26
N ASP A 223 -29.17 -7.29 24.39
CA ASP A 223 -30.37 -8.08 24.71
C ASP A 223 -30.18 -9.59 24.54
N GLY A 224 -28.98 -10.02 24.10
CA GLY A 224 -28.65 -11.41 23.84
C GLY A 224 -29.31 -11.99 22.58
N ILE A 225 -29.96 -11.15 21.75
CA ILE A 225 -30.64 -11.58 20.52
C ILE A 225 -29.88 -11.06 19.30
N TRP A 226 -29.33 -11.98 18.51
CA TRP A 226 -28.65 -11.61 17.26
C TRP A 226 -29.65 -11.45 16.11
N GLY A 227 -30.28 -10.29 16.05
CA GLY A 227 -31.27 -9.91 15.03
C GLY A 227 -30.76 -8.88 14.02
N GLU A 228 -31.66 -8.36 13.18
CA GLU A 228 -31.34 -7.38 12.12
C GLU A 228 -30.58 -6.16 12.65
N ALA A 229 -30.94 -5.64 13.84
CA ALA A 229 -30.26 -4.51 14.45
C ALA A 229 -28.80 -4.82 14.79
N SER A 230 -28.51 -6.02 15.31
CA SER A 230 -27.15 -6.48 15.61
C SER A 230 -26.34 -6.71 14.34
N MET A 231 -26.93 -7.33 13.32
CA MET A 231 -26.29 -7.52 12.03
C MET A 231 -25.91 -6.19 11.38
N ALA A 232 -26.86 -5.25 11.28
CA ALA A 232 -26.61 -3.93 10.72
C ALA A 232 -25.58 -3.10 11.53
N ALA A 233 -25.50 -3.29 12.84
CA ALA A 233 -24.47 -2.65 13.66
C ALA A 233 -23.09 -3.29 13.41
N HIS A 234 -23.03 -4.60 13.27
CA HIS A 234 -21.82 -5.34 12.94
C HIS A 234 -21.27 -4.90 11.58
N ASP A 235 -22.09 -4.87 10.54
CA ASP A 235 -21.68 -4.45 9.19
C ASP A 235 -21.08 -3.04 9.21
N ARG A 236 -21.72 -2.08 9.91
CA ARG A 236 -21.16 -0.72 10.07
C ARG A 236 -19.81 -0.68 10.79
N VAL A 237 -19.59 -1.56 11.77
CA VAL A 237 -18.29 -1.65 12.44
C VAL A 237 -17.23 -2.22 11.50
N VAL A 238 -17.54 -3.27 10.74
CA VAL A 238 -16.65 -3.83 9.72
C VAL A 238 -16.34 -2.79 8.65
N GLU A 239 -17.33 -2.09 8.10
CA GLU A 239 -17.13 -0.96 7.15
C GLU A 239 -16.19 0.12 7.73
N SER A 240 -16.36 0.45 9.04
CA SER A 240 -15.51 1.44 9.68
C SER A 240 -14.07 0.99 9.81
N ILE A 241 -13.84 -0.29 10.12
CA ILE A 241 -12.52 -0.91 10.15
C ILE A 241 -11.92 -0.94 8.74
N GLN A 242 -12.68 -1.35 7.74
CA GLN A 242 -12.24 -1.39 6.34
C GLN A 242 -11.83 0.00 5.84
N ARG A 243 -12.61 1.05 6.13
CA ARG A 243 -12.22 2.44 5.83
C ARG A 243 -10.94 2.87 6.51
N ALA A 244 -10.75 2.48 7.79
CA ALA A 244 -9.51 2.77 8.51
C ALA A 244 -8.32 2.04 7.90
N LEU A 245 -8.50 0.79 7.47
CA LEU A 245 -7.49 -0.02 6.78
C LEU A 245 -7.26 0.43 5.32
N GLY A 246 -8.21 1.18 4.73
CA GLY A 246 -8.14 1.65 3.35
C GLY A 246 -8.42 0.57 2.31
N VAL A 247 -9.22 -0.43 2.67
CA VAL A 247 -9.75 -1.45 1.77
C VAL A 247 -11.20 -1.14 1.41
N ASP A 248 -11.81 -1.94 0.50
CA ASP A 248 -13.21 -1.81 0.12
C ASP A 248 -14.12 -2.01 1.35
N ASP A 249 -14.99 -1.04 1.61
CA ASP A 249 -15.84 -0.98 2.81
C ASP A 249 -17.23 -1.63 2.56
N ASP A 250 -17.21 -2.90 2.16
CA ASP A 250 -18.38 -3.71 1.84
C ASP A 250 -19.10 -4.31 3.06
N GLY A 251 -18.59 -4.11 4.26
CA GLY A 251 -19.15 -4.66 5.50
C GLY A 251 -18.86 -6.15 5.71
N VAL A 252 -18.07 -6.79 4.84
CA VAL A 252 -17.74 -8.21 4.91
C VAL A 252 -16.29 -8.40 5.33
N TRP A 253 -16.07 -9.05 6.46
CA TRP A 253 -14.71 -9.41 6.90
C TRP A 253 -14.16 -10.57 6.04
N GLY A 254 -13.57 -10.23 4.90
CA GLY A 254 -12.97 -11.16 3.96
C GLY A 254 -11.46 -11.30 4.09
N PRO A 255 -10.81 -12.09 3.21
CA PRO A 255 -9.35 -12.25 3.20
C PRO A 255 -8.60 -10.93 3.08
N VAL A 256 -9.06 -10.01 2.25
CA VAL A 256 -8.45 -8.69 2.03
C VAL A 256 -8.45 -7.86 3.32
N THR A 257 -9.59 -7.82 4.04
CA THR A 257 -9.69 -7.13 5.33
C THR A 257 -8.79 -7.78 6.39
N GLN A 258 -8.74 -9.13 6.40
CA GLN A 258 -7.90 -9.88 7.32
C GLN A 258 -6.40 -9.60 7.09
N GLU A 259 -5.97 -9.59 5.85
CA GLU A 259 -4.58 -9.30 5.47
C GLU A 259 -4.19 -7.86 5.83
N ALA A 260 -5.04 -6.89 5.51
CA ALA A 260 -4.80 -5.49 5.86
C ALA A 260 -4.68 -5.27 7.39
N TRP A 261 -5.49 -5.97 8.18
CA TRP A 261 -5.36 -5.96 9.62
C TRP A 261 -4.04 -6.58 10.09
N GLN A 262 -3.66 -7.73 9.51
CA GLN A 262 -2.40 -8.40 9.86
C GLN A 262 -1.20 -7.49 9.62
N GLU A 263 -1.15 -6.83 8.47
CA GLU A 263 -0.08 -5.88 8.14
C GLU A 263 -0.02 -4.72 9.14
N LEU A 264 -1.16 -4.13 9.53
CA LEU A 264 -1.21 -3.07 10.52
C LEU A 264 -0.72 -3.56 11.89
N SER A 265 -1.10 -4.78 12.29
CA SER A 265 -0.72 -5.36 13.58
C SER A 265 0.78 -5.70 13.65
N ASP A 266 1.35 -6.25 12.59
CA ASP A 266 2.77 -6.62 12.51
C ASP A 266 3.69 -5.40 12.64
N VAL A 267 3.27 -4.25 12.07
CA VAL A 267 4.01 -2.99 12.21
C VAL A 267 3.94 -2.46 13.65
N SER A 268 2.80 -2.65 14.32
CA SER A 268 2.59 -2.13 15.69
C SER A 268 3.33 -2.93 16.78
N GLU A 269 3.72 -4.17 16.52
CA GLU A 269 4.50 -5.00 17.47
C GLU A 269 6.01 -4.68 17.48
N HIS A 270 6.49 -3.88 16.52
CA HIS A 270 7.91 -3.58 16.33
C HIS A 270 8.29 -2.12 16.67
N VAL A 271 7.39 -1.38 17.34
CA VAL A 271 7.62 0.02 17.79
C VAL A 271 7.78 0.07 19.34
#